data_5fe949224031a72a6dae1565385d2a38
#
_entry.id   5fe949224031a72a6dae1565385d2a38
#
_cell.length_a   1.000
_cell.length_b   1.000
_cell.length_c   1.000
_cell.angle_alpha   90.00
_cell.angle_beta   90.00
_cell.angle_gamma   90.00
#
_symmetry.space_group_name_H-M   'P 1'
#
loop_
_entity.id
_entity.type
_entity.pdbx_description
1 polymer ?
#
loop_
_entity_poly.entity_id
_entity_poly.type
_entity_poly.pdbx_seq_one_letter_code
_entity_poly.pdbx_strand_id
1 'polypeptide(L)'
;QRQIALKGVDAFKLARLLTPRNLSCLEIGSSKYIPMCDFNGVIINDPVLLQIEKEEIWLSIADSDILLWASAIAGMCRFDVQVFEPDVSPLAVQGPKAKHVIADLFGSWVDDLKYFDFRNTELKGIPVVVARSGWSKEGGYELYLRDGSKADDLWALVAHAGARYKIG
;
A
#
# COMPACT_ATOMS: atom_id res chain seq x y z
N GLN A 1 7.50 4.42 -6.16
CA GLN A 1 6.16 4.67 -5.62
C GLN A 1 6.26 5.55 -4.38
N ARG A 2 5.26 6.41 -4.21
CA ARG A 2 5.09 7.25 -3.02
C ARG A 2 3.81 6.82 -2.32
N GLN A 3 3.79 6.95 -1.00
CA GLN A 3 2.59 6.69 -0.24
C GLN A 3 2.01 8.02 0.22
N ILE A 4 0.69 8.15 0.19
CA ILE A 4 -0.02 9.26 0.81
C ILE A 4 -0.93 8.67 1.88
N ALA A 5 -0.83 9.20 3.09
CA ALA A 5 -1.70 8.82 4.20
C ALA A 5 -2.84 9.82 4.35
N LEU A 6 -4.04 9.30 4.54
CA LEU A 6 -5.23 10.00 4.99
C LEU A 6 -5.51 9.52 6.41
N LYS A 7 -5.37 10.39 7.41
CA LYS A 7 -5.51 9.99 8.83
C LYS A 7 -6.43 10.93 9.58
N GLY A 8 -7.49 10.40 10.17
CA GLY A 8 -8.49 11.12 10.92
C GLY A 8 -9.88 10.54 10.74
N VAL A 9 -10.84 11.04 11.51
CA VAL A 9 -12.22 10.50 11.56
C VAL A 9 -12.94 10.60 10.21
N ASP A 10 -12.52 11.53 9.33
CA ASP A 10 -13.08 11.73 8.00
C ASP A 10 -12.23 11.11 6.87
N ALA A 11 -11.19 10.33 7.20
CA ALA A 11 -10.30 9.72 6.18
C ALA A 11 -11.09 8.90 5.14
N PHE A 12 -12.05 8.09 5.58
CA PHE A 12 -12.88 7.29 4.68
C PHE A 12 -13.84 8.15 3.84
N LYS A 13 -14.37 9.24 4.40
CA LYS A 13 -15.21 10.19 3.64
C LYS A 13 -14.39 10.86 2.53
N LEU A 14 -13.17 11.30 2.86
CA LEU A 14 -12.27 11.88 1.87
C LEU A 14 -11.96 10.85 0.77
N ALA A 15 -11.54 9.64 1.13
CA ALA A 15 -11.25 8.59 0.16
C ALA A 15 -12.40 8.35 -0.83
N ARG A 16 -13.65 8.35 -0.32
CA ARG A 16 -14.86 8.20 -1.17
C ARG A 16 -15.10 9.35 -2.14
N LEU A 17 -14.65 10.56 -1.83
CA LEU A 17 -14.75 11.70 -2.76
C LEU A 17 -13.69 11.66 -3.85
N LEU A 18 -12.55 11.04 -3.57
CA LEU A 18 -11.42 11.00 -4.50
C LEU A 18 -11.58 9.96 -5.62
N THR A 19 -12.54 9.03 -5.50
CA THR A 19 -12.74 7.96 -6.49
C THR A 19 -14.20 7.67 -6.78
N PRO A 20 -14.58 7.33 -8.01
CA PRO A 20 -15.91 6.85 -8.35
C PRO A 20 -16.15 5.39 -7.91
N ARG A 21 -15.11 4.68 -7.41
CA ARG A 21 -15.24 3.29 -6.97
C ARG A 21 -16.04 3.20 -5.66
N ASN A 22 -16.89 2.19 -5.58
CA ASN A 22 -17.56 1.88 -4.33
C ASN A 22 -16.58 1.28 -3.32
N LEU A 23 -16.41 1.92 -2.17
CA LEU A 23 -15.54 1.50 -1.07
C LEU A 23 -16.30 0.86 0.11
N SER A 24 -17.61 0.63 0.01
CA SER A 24 -18.45 0.17 1.14
C SER A 24 -18.06 -1.19 1.72
N CYS A 25 -17.39 -2.04 0.92
CA CYS A 25 -16.94 -3.37 1.33
C CYS A 25 -15.44 -3.39 1.65
N LEU A 26 -14.81 -2.24 1.82
CA LEU A 26 -13.40 -2.17 2.18
C LEU A 26 -13.25 -2.40 3.69
N GLU A 27 -12.41 -3.33 4.08
CA GLU A 27 -12.14 -3.71 5.47
C GLU A 27 -10.69 -3.45 5.84
N ILE A 28 -10.39 -3.34 7.13
CA ILE A 28 -9.00 -3.26 7.62
C ILE A 28 -8.26 -4.51 7.17
N GLY A 29 -7.06 -4.35 6.61
CA GLY A 29 -6.28 -5.45 6.05
C GLY A 29 -6.61 -5.77 4.59
N SER A 30 -7.52 -5.03 3.97
CA SER A 30 -7.81 -5.14 2.53
C SER A 30 -7.40 -3.89 1.76
N SER A 31 -7.14 -4.07 0.49
CA SER A 31 -6.79 -2.99 -0.43
C SER A 31 -7.67 -3.01 -1.68
N LYS A 32 -7.63 -1.94 -2.45
CA LYS A 32 -8.42 -1.81 -3.66
C LYS A 32 -7.74 -0.89 -4.66
N TYR A 33 -7.62 -1.33 -5.91
CA TYR A 33 -7.24 -0.44 -7.00
C TYR A 33 -8.37 0.53 -7.29
N ILE A 34 -8.07 1.83 -7.31
CA ILE A 34 -9.03 2.90 -7.50
C ILE A 34 -8.55 3.90 -8.56
N PRO A 35 -9.34 4.26 -9.57
CA PRO A 35 -9.08 5.47 -10.34
C PRO A 35 -9.44 6.70 -9.50
N MET A 36 -8.61 7.72 -9.53
CA MET A 36 -8.89 9.04 -8.97
C MET A 36 -9.15 10.01 -10.11
N CYS A 37 -10.22 10.76 -10.01
CA CYS A 37 -10.66 11.66 -11.09
C CYS A 37 -10.80 13.09 -10.60
N ASP A 38 -10.64 14.03 -11.53
CA ASP A 38 -11.08 15.40 -11.34
C ASP A 38 -12.61 15.54 -11.48
N PHE A 39 -13.11 16.78 -11.34
CA PHE A 39 -14.54 17.06 -11.43
C PHE A 39 -15.13 16.91 -12.86
N ASN A 40 -14.27 16.76 -13.88
CA ASN A 40 -14.68 16.49 -15.25
C ASN A 40 -14.64 15.00 -15.61
N GLY A 41 -14.23 14.14 -14.65
CA GLY A 41 -14.08 12.71 -14.85
C GLY A 41 -12.76 12.29 -15.49
N VAL A 42 -11.80 13.21 -15.63
CA VAL A 42 -10.46 12.90 -16.14
C VAL A 42 -9.65 12.22 -15.04
N ILE A 43 -9.01 11.10 -15.35
CA ILE A 43 -8.17 10.38 -14.41
C ILE A 43 -6.93 11.20 -14.08
N ILE A 44 -6.75 11.49 -12.78
CA ILE A 44 -5.55 12.14 -12.24
C ILE A 44 -4.49 11.09 -11.90
N ASN A 45 -4.91 10.00 -11.24
CA ASN A 45 -4.05 8.89 -10.83
C ASN A 45 -4.89 7.63 -10.58
N ASP A 46 -4.22 6.51 -10.37
CA ASP A 46 -4.84 5.21 -10.20
C ASP A 46 -4.18 4.38 -9.07
N PRO A 47 -4.18 4.90 -7.83
CA PRO A 47 -3.52 4.22 -6.72
C PRO A 47 -4.16 2.88 -6.33
N VAL A 48 -3.38 2.10 -5.58
CA VAL A 48 -3.91 1.08 -4.70
C VAL A 48 -4.20 1.73 -3.35
N LEU A 49 -5.45 1.70 -2.93
CA LEU A 49 -5.90 2.15 -1.61
C LEU A 49 -5.78 0.99 -0.63
N LEU A 50 -5.13 1.20 0.53
CA LEU A 50 -5.00 0.25 1.62
C LEU A 50 -5.73 0.78 2.85
N GLN A 51 -6.67 0.01 3.41
CA GLN A 51 -7.34 0.34 4.67
C GLN A 51 -6.48 -0.16 5.84
N ILE A 52 -5.57 0.69 6.31
CA ILE A 52 -4.58 0.34 7.34
C ILE A 52 -5.25 0.17 8.71
N GLU A 53 -6.06 1.17 9.09
CA GLU A 53 -6.80 1.21 10.33
C GLU A 53 -8.17 1.86 10.08
N LYS A 54 -9.05 1.88 11.07
CA LYS A 54 -10.37 2.50 10.94
C LYS A 54 -10.30 3.96 10.45
N GLU A 55 -9.32 4.70 10.91
CA GLU A 55 -9.12 6.13 10.64
C GLU A 55 -7.80 6.39 9.89
N GLU A 56 -7.21 5.37 9.26
CA GLU A 56 -6.00 5.53 8.48
C GLU A 56 -6.08 4.74 7.18
N ILE A 57 -5.92 5.44 6.08
CA ILE A 57 -5.90 4.91 4.71
C ILE A 57 -4.60 5.34 4.05
N TRP A 58 -3.95 4.42 3.35
CA TRP A 58 -2.85 4.76 2.46
C TRP A 58 -3.29 4.69 1.00
N LEU A 59 -2.76 5.62 0.22
CA LEU A 59 -2.84 5.60 -1.24
C LEU A 59 -1.44 5.32 -1.77
N SER A 60 -1.24 4.13 -2.32
CA SER A 60 0.02 3.73 -2.96
C SER A 60 -0.02 4.17 -4.41
N ILE A 61 0.74 5.22 -4.73
CA ILE A 61 0.72 5.88 -6.03
C ILE A 61 2.05 5.72 -6.77
N ALA A 62 2.00 5.76 -8.09
CA ALA A 62 3.19 5.67 -8.92
C ALA A 62 3.99 6.98 -8.89
N ASP A 63 3.38 8.08 -9.33
CA ASP A 63 3.99 9.40 -9.42
C ASP A 63 2.92 10.45 -9.74
N SER A 64 2.61 11.34 -8.78
CA SER A 64 1.76 12.50 -9.05
C SER A 64 1.59 13.41 -7.82
N ASP A 65 0.95 14.56 -8.02
CA ASP A 65 0.64 15.54 -6.98
C ASP A 65 -0.67 15.25 -6.21
N ILE A 66 -1.00 13.98 -6.00
CA ILE A 66 -2.20 13.58 -5.25
C ILE A 66 -2.23 14.13 -3.83
N LEU A 67 -1.08 14.35 -3.23
CA LEU A 67 -0.98 15.03 -1.93
C LEU A 67 -1.69 16.39 -1.95
N LEU A 68 -1.41 17.21 -2.97
CA LEU A 68 -2.02 18.54 -3.11
C LEU A 68 -3.51 18.46 -3.41
N TRP A 69 -3.90 17.54 -4.30
CA TRP A 69 -5.30 17.33 -4.66
C TRP A 69 -6.14 16.87 -3.46
N ALA A 70 -5.69 15.84 -2.75
CA ALA A 70 -6.39 15.33 -1.57
C ALA A 70 -6.45 16.38 -0.45
N SER A 71 -5.36 17.12 -0.22
CA SER A 71 -5.32 18.20 0.77
C SER A 71 -6.28 19.33 0.44
N ALA A 72 -6.38 19.71 -0.84
CA ALA A 72 -7.30 20.75 -1.29
C ALA A 72 -8.76 20.34 -1.05
N ILE A 73 -9.13 19.10 -1.43
CA ILE A 73 -10.48 18.56 -1.22
C ILE A 73 -10.82 18.48 0.28
N ALA A 74 -9.88 17.96 1.09
CA ALA A 74 -10.04 17.90 2.55
C ALA A 74 -10.33 19.27 3.16
N GLY A 75 -9.54 20.29 2.77
CA GLY A 75 -9.70 21.67 3.24
C GLY A 75 -11.02 22.29 2.78
N MET A 76 -11.41 22.14 1.52
CA MET A 76 -12.68 22.62 0.98
C MET A 76 -13.89 22.01 1.67
N CYS A 77 -13.83 20.71 1.97
CA CYS A 77 -14.89 19.98 2.67
C CYS A 77 -14.87 20.16 4.19
N ARG A 78 -13.84 20.84 4.73
CA ARG A 78 -13.62 20.99 6.17
C ARG A 78 -13.62 19.66 6.92
N PHE A 79 -13.00 18.63 6.32
CA PHE A 79 -12.89 17.32 6.92
C PHE A 79 -11.81 17.31 8.03
N ASP A 80 -12.11 16.58 9.09
CA ASP A 80 -11.13 16.28 10.15
C ASP A 80 -10.24 15.11 9.69
N VAL A 81 -9.27 15.43 8.85
CA VAL A 81 -8.31 14.48 8.28
C VAL A 81 -6.99 15.18 7.97
N GLN A 82 -5.91 14.53 8.35
CA GLN A 82 -4.55 14.90 7.93
C GLN A 82 -4.21 14.16 6.63
N VAL A 83 -3.61 14.88 5.68
CA VAL A 83 -3.11 14.32 4.41
C VAL A 83 -1.62 14.59 4.36
N PHE A 84 -0.81 13.53 4.32
CA PHE A 84 0.65 13.65 4.39
C PHE A 84 1.35 12.46 3.74
N GLU A 85 2.66 12.59 3.49
CA GLU A 85 3.53 11.48 3.07
C GLU A 85 4.08 10.80 4.33
N PRO A 86 3.71 9.53 4.61
CA PRO A 86 4.25 8.78 5.73
C PRO A 86 5.67 8.28 5.42
N ASP A 87 6.45 7.95 6.45
CA ASP A 87 7.71 7.20 6.27
C ASP A 87 7.42 5.74 5.93
N VAL A 88 7.00 5.51 4.68
CA VAL A 88 6.64 4.20 4.15
C VAL A 88 7.24 4.04 2.76
N SER A 89 8.05 2.99 2.59
CA SER A 89 8.72 2.68 1.33
C SER A 89 8.34 1.29 0.84
N PRO A 90 7.76 1.15 -0.37
CA PRO A 90 7.40 -0.14 -0.92
C PRO A 90 8.60 -0.84 -1.54
N LEU A 91 8.74 -2.14 -1.27
CA LEU A 91 9.65 -3.06 -1.94
C LEU A 91 8.83 -4.16 -2.61
N ALA A 92 8.85 -4.22 -3.93
CA ALA A 92 8.12 -5.24 -4.69
C ALA A 92 8.96 -6.52 -4.83
N VAL A 93 8.37 -7.66 -4.48
CA VAL A 93 8.91 -9.00 -4.71
C VAL A 93 7.95 -9.72 -5.65
N GLN A 94 8.29 -9.76 -6.92
CA GLN A 94 7.38 -10.20 -7.98
C GLN A 94 7.93 -11.41 -8.73
N GLY A 95 7.05 -12.15 -9.38
CA GLY A 95 7.39 -13.30 -10.23
C GLY A 95 6.92 -14.64 -9.64
N PRO A 96 7.03 -15.74 -10.42
CA PRO A 96 6.42 -17.04 -10.07
C PRO A 96 7.00 -17.67 -8.79
N LYS A 97 8.17 -17.25 -8.35
CA LYS A 97 8.84 -17.73 -7.13
C LYS A 97 8.70 -16.77 -5.93
N ALA A 98 8.11 -15.59 -6.12
CA ALA A 98 7.95 -14.58 -5.07
C ALA A 98 7.27 -15.16 -3.81
N LYS A 99 6.24 -15.99 -4.01
CA LYS A 99 5.55 -16.68 -2.91
C LYS A 99 6.49 -17.46 -2.00
N HIS A 100 7.46 -18.16 -2.56
CA HIS A 100 8.42 -18.95 -1.78
C HIS A 100 9.38 -18.04 -1.00
N VAL A 101 9.86 -16.96 -1.63
CA VAL A 101 10.72 -15.98 -0.96
C VAL A 101 10.01 -15.36 0.24
N ILE A 102 8.75 -14.95 0.05
CA ILE A 102 7.97 -14.31 1.12
C ILE A 102 7.59 -15.31 2.21
N ALA A 103 7.26 -16.57 1.86
CA ALA A 103 7.00 -17.61 2.86
C ALA A 103 8.23 -17.97 3.69
N ASP A 104 9.44 -17.93 3.11
CA ASP A 104 10.69 -18.13 3.85
C ASP A 104 10.95 -17.01 4.87
N LEU A 105 10.55 -15.78 4.56
CA LEU A 105 10.74 -14.63 5.43
C LEU A 105 9.69 -14.51 6.53
N PHE A 106 8.43 -14.74 6.18
CA PHE A 106 7.28 -14.43 7.05
C PHE A 106 6.51 -15.67 7.52
N GLY A 107 6.77 -16.84 6.95
CA GLY A 107 6.04 -18.08 7.25
C GLY A 107 4.86 -18.33 6.32
N SER A 108 4.23 -19.49 6.48
CA SER A 108 3.20 -20.00 5.56
C SER A 108 1.90 -19.19 5.53
N TRP A 109 1.64 -18.35 6.53
CA TRP A 109 0.43 -17.54 6.56
C TRP A 109 0.27 -16.60 5.36
N VAL A 110 1.39 -16.26 4.68
CA VAL A 110 1.35 -15.43 3.47
C VAL A 110 0.61 -16.11 2.32
N ASP A 111 0.53 -17.44 2.36
CA ASP A 111 -0.17 -18.26 1.36
C ASP A 111 -1.69 -18.08 1.43
N ASP A 112 -2.21 -17.71 2.60
CA ASP A 112 -3.64 -17.51 2.86
C ASP A 112 -4.12 -16.11 2.46
N LEU A 113 -3.19 -15.17 2.19
CA LEU A 113 -3.56 -13.84 1.71
C LEU A 113 -4.22 -13.95 0.33
N LYS A 114 -5.41 -13.38 0.20
CA LYS A 114 -6.05 -13.21 -1.10
C LYS A 114 -5.42 -12.03 -1.85
N TYR A 115 -5.62 -11.99 -3.16
CA TYR A 115 -5.18 -10.83 -3.94
C TYR A 115 -5.87 -9.57 -3.44
N PHE A 116 -5.06 -8.52 -3.18
CA PHE A 116 -5.43 -7.28 -2.50
C PHE A 116 -5.68 -7.36 -0.98
N ASP A 117 -5.41 -8.51 -0.33
CA ASP A 117 -5.29 -8.54 1.13
C ASP A 117 -3.87 -8.18 1.57
N PHE A 118 -3.75 -7.65 2.78
CA PHE A 118 -2.47 -7.39 3.41
C PHE A 118 -2.52 -7.65 4.93
N ARG A 119 -1.35 -7.73 5.55
CA ARG A 119 -1.20 -7.83 7.01
C ARG A 119 -0.08 -6.94 7.50
N ASN A 120 -0.35 -6.20 8.59
CA ASN A 120 0.68 -5.55 9.38
C ASN A 120 1.46 -6.62 10.16
N THR A 121 2.80 -6.57 10.12
CA THR A 121 3.68 -7.53 10.78
C THR A 121 5.06 -6.94 11.01
N GLU A 122 5.96 -7.75 11.50
CA GLU A 122 7.38 -7.43 11.65
C GLU A 122 8.25 -8.53 11.03
N LEU A 123 9.39 -8.15 10.50
CA LEU A 123 10.47 -9.06 10.10
C LEU A 123 11.72 -8.75 10.91
N LYS A 124 12.06 -9.58 11.89
CA LYS A 124 13.22 -9.38 12.78
C LYS A 124 13.26 -7.97 13.40
N GLY A 125 12.12 -7.47 13.88
CA GLY A 125 11.99 -6.12 14.45
C GLY A 125 11.87 -4.99 13.43
N ILE A 126 11.79 -5.29 12.13
CA ILE A 126 11.52 -4.31 11.06
C ILE A 126 10.00 -4.24 10.84
N PRO A 127 9.34 -3.11 11.11
CA PRO A 127 7.90 -2.98 10.92
C PRO A 127 7.56 -2.92 9.42
N VAL A 128 6.67 -3.80 8.97
CA VAL A 128 6.33 -3.93 7.55
C VAL A 128 4.87 -4.33 7.35
N VAL A 129 4.26 -3.84 6.27
CA VAL A 129 3.00 -4.37 5.75
C VAL A 129 3.33 -5.31 4.61
N VAL A 130 2.86 -6.56 4.69
CA VAL A 130 2.97 -7.53 3.61
C VAL A 130 1.64 -7.57 2.85
N ALA A 131 1.64 -7.10 1.62
CA ALA A 131 0.47 -7.07 0.75
C ALA A 131 0.62 -8.04 -0.42
N ARG A 132 -0.44 -8.79 -0.72
CA ARG A 132 -0.49 -9.61 -1.92
C ARG A 132 -1.00 -8.79 -3.09
N SER A 133 -0.10 -8.00 -3.67
CA SER A 133 -0.36 -7.09 -4.78
C SER A 133 0.86 -6.98 -5.71
N GLY A 134 0.71 -6.26 -6.80
CA GLY A 134 1.78 -5.97 -7.75
C GLY A 134 1.29 -5.87 -9.18
N TRP A 135 2.13 -5.29 -10.05
CA TRP A 135 1.82 -4.98 -11.45
C TRP A 135 2.40 -5.96 -12.47
N SER A 136 3.22 -6.92 -12.02
CA SER A 136 3.92 -7.85 -12.91
C SER A 136 2.99 -8.81 -13.66
N LYS A 137 1.79 -9.07 -13.13
CA LYS A 137 0.87 -10.16 -13.55
C LYS A 137 1.46 -11.57 -13.41
N GLU A 138 2.66 -11.68 -12.82
CA GLU A 138 3.35 -12.95 -12.56
C GLU A 138 3.11 -13.47 -11.14
N GLY A 139 2.24 -12.79 -10.38
CA GLY A 139 2.10 -12.98 -8.95
C GLY A 139 3.20 -12.28 -8.16
N GLY A 140 2.97 -12.07 -6.87
CA GLY A 140 3.95 -11.42 -6.01
C GLY A 140 3.34 -10.74 -4.81
N TYR A 141 4.21 -10.01 -4.15
CA TYR A 141 3.91 -9.27 -2.93
C TYR A 141 4.58 -7.90 -2.97
N GLU A 142 4.02 -6.96 -2.24
CA GLU A 142 4.62 -5.67 -1.95
C GLU A 142 4.83 -5.56 -0.44
N LEU A 143 6.06 -5.25 -0.06
CA LEU A 143 6.46 -5.04 1.33
C LEU A 143 6.53 -3.53 1.57
N TYR A 144 5.61 -3.00 2.36
CA TYR A 144 5.64 -1.58 2.73
C TYR A 144 6.42 -1.42 4.03
N LEU A 145 7.69 -1.03 3.91
CA LEU A 145 8.56 -0.72 5.04
C LEU A 145 8.04 0.52 5.76
N ARG A 146 7.88 0.45 7.08
CA ARG A 146 7.33 1.54 7.91
C ARG A 146 8.39 2.28 8.74
N ASP A 147 9.65 2.07 8.43
CA ASP A 147 10.82 2.73 9.04
C ASP A 147 11.92 2.79 8.00
N GLY A 148 12.09 3.93 7.35
CA GLY A 148 13.07 4.13 6.27
C GLY A 148 14.51 3.88 6.71
N SER A 149 14.84 3.99 8.01
CA SER A 149 16.16 3.68 8.54
C SER A 149 16.54 2.21 8.41
N LYS A 150 15.57 1.32 8.16
CA LYS A 150 15.71 -0.13 8.02
C LYS A 150 15.70 -0.62 6.56
N ALA A 151 15.81 0.28 5.60
CA ALA A 151 15.70 -0.07 4.19
C ALA A 151 16.78 -1.07 3.73
N ASP A 152 18.05 -0.83 4.10
CA ASP A 152 19.15 -1.72 3.74
C ASP A 152 19.03 -3.09 4.42
N ASP A 153 18.59 -3.12 5.68
CA ASP A 153 18.35 -4.36 6.43
C ASP A 153 17.25 -5.21 5.75
N LEU A 154 16.12 -4.58 5.39
CA LEU A 154 15.02 -5.28 4.71
C LEU A 154 15.47 -5.79 3.33
N TRP A 155 16.16 -4.95 2.55
CA TRP A 155 16.72 -5.34 1.25
C TRP A 155 17.63 -6.56 1.36
N ALA A 156 18.58 -6.54 2.31
CA ALA A 156 19.52 -7.63 2.52
C ALA A 156 18.82 -8.94 2.91
N LEU A 157 17.78 -8.89 3.75
CA LEU A 157 16.99 -10.06 4.13
C LEU A 157 16.26 -10.66 2.94
N VAL A 158 15.61 -9.80 2.11
CA VAL A 158 14.90 -10.26 0.91
C VAL A 158 15.86 -10.84 -0.12
N ALA A 159 16.98 -10.17 -0.39
CA ALA A 159 18.01 -10.64 -1.32
C ALA A 159 18.60 -11.99 -0.88
N HIS A 160 18.90 -12.14 0.42
CA HIS A 160 19.41 -13.39 0.97
C HIS A 160 18.41 -14.54 0.84
N ALA A 161 17.15 -14.33 1.21
CA ALA A 161 16.09 -15.35 1.08
C ALA A 161 15.83 -15.69 -0.39
N GLY A 162 15.91 -14.71 -1.28
CA GLY A 162 15.69 -14.86 -2.71
C GLY A 162 16.83 -15.54 -3.47
N ALA A 163 18.05 -15.57 -2.92
CA ALA A 163 19.24 -16.07 -3.61
C ALA A 163 19.07 -17.49 -4.13
N ARG A 164 18.52 -18.43 -3.32
CA ARG A 164 18.24 -19.80 -3.74
C ARG A 164 17.19 -19.92 -4.86
N TYR A 165 16.36 -18.91 -5.03
CA TYR A 165 15.34 -18.82 -6.08
C TYR A 165 15.82 -18.04 -7.31
N LYS A 166 17.08 -17.57 -7.29
CA LYS A 166 17.70 -16.78 -8.36
C LYS A 166 16.97 -15.45 -8.56
N ILE A 167 16.72 -14.74 -7.44
CA ILE A 167 16.22 -13.37 -7.48
C ILE A 167 17.24 -12.46 -8.20
N GLY A 168 16.74 -11.53 -9.01
CA GLY A 168 17.57 -10.57 -9.74
C GLY A 168 16.88 -9.23 -9.85
#